data_2c9a0801b5ef1b39065463a1f9a830e6
#
_entry.id   2c9a0801b5ef1b39065463a1f9a830e6
#
_cell.length_a   1.000
_cell.length_b   1.000
_cell.length_c   1.000
_cell.angle_alpha   90.00
_cell.angle_beta   90.00
_cell.angle_gamma   90.00
#
_symmetry.space_group_name_H-M   'P 1'
#
loop_
_entity.id
_entity.type
_entity.pdbx_description
1 polymer ?
#
loop_
_entity_poly.entity_id
_entity_poly.type
_entity_poly.pdbx_seq_one_letter_code
_entity_poly.pdbx_strand_id
1 'polypeptide(L)'
;MAIHPLISFCHPTTPPEKNPPLSPIPTINNEVFSDPNKRNLVAEVSTKTVTTYGADNTPHIVAYDCGMKFNIIRFFVDTHKVKLTVVPYDYDLEANPANIEWDGLFLSNGPGDPNMCPQTIKSIQYALELLPPRPIFGICLGNQLLSLAAGATTYKLKYGNRGMNQPCIDLRTGRCYITPQNHGFAVDSNSLPKHWKPLFINANDLTNEGIIHTEKPFFSVQFHPEASGGPLDTAFLFDKFVGHVRKISQPLVLQDGLAYQKKTYKKVLLVGSGGLSIGQAGEFDYSGSQCIKALKEEGIEVILINPNIATVQTSTEKNDVTPGADKVYFLPIRPQVVMDIIHKEKPDGIIVSMGGQTALNVGVELWKTGQLQKAGVEVLGTQIPAIEATEDREIFSQKLAEIGETIALSYSANTIDEAVDVANKIGYPVLVRAAFALGGLGSGFAGNDDELKDLAAKAFSVSNKILIDQDLRGWKELEYEVVRDSSDNCITVCNVSCIFN
;
A
#
# COMPACT_ATOMS: atom_id res chain seq x y z
N MET A 1 -7.78 12.86 -2.24
CA MET A 1 -7.05 11.67 -2.68
C MET A 1 -5.82 12.15 -3.41
N ALA A 2 -4.63 11.89 -2.92
CA ALA A 2 -3.38 12.31 -3.57
C ALA A 2 -2.74 11.10 -4.23
N ILE A 3 -2.39 11.22 -5.50
CA ILE A 3 -1.66 10.20 -6.25
C ILE A 3 -0.24 10.74 -6.43
N HIS A 4 0.74 10.03 -5.90
CA HIS A 4 2.16 10.35 -6.07
C HIS A 4 2.90 9.14 -6.58
N PRO A 5 3.66 9.25 -7.67
CA PRO A 5 4.64 8.23 -8.03
C PRO A 5 5.82 8.27 -7.04
N LEU A 6 6.11 7.15 -6.43
CA LEU A 6 7.35 6.91 -5.68
C LEU A 6 8.28 6.11 -6.60
N ILE A 7 9.38 6.73 -6.99
CA ILE A 7 10.41 6.07 -7.79
C ILE A 7 11.48 5.53 -6.83
N SER A 8 11.69 4.23 -6.84
CA SER A 8 12.74 3.57 -6.07
C SER A 8 13.77 2.93 -7.00
N PHE A 9 15.04 3.16 -6.75
CA PHE A 9 16.15 2.60 -7.53
C PHE A 9 16.82 1.47 -6.76
N CYS A 10 16.93 0.30 -7.37
CA CYS A 10 17.66 -0.83 -6.81
C CYS A 10 18.98 -1.04 -7.54
N HIS A 11 20.06 -1.32 -6.81
CA HIS A 11 21.38 -1.63 -7.39
C HIS A 11 21.27 -2.82 -8.36
N PRO A 12 21.98 -2.83 -9.50
CA PRO A 12 21.95 -3.93 -10.45
C PRO A 12 22.41 -5.22 -9.78
N THR A 13 21.52 -6.20 -9.75
CA THR A 13 21.92 -7.59 -9.52
C THR A 13 22.62 -8.06 -10.79
N THR A 14 23.65 -8.90 -10.65
CA THR A 14 24.39 -9.53 -11.76
C THR A 14 23.51 -9.81 -12.97
N PRO A 15 23.98 -9.58 -14.19
CA PRO A 15 23.19 -9.78 -15.41
C PRO A 15 22.61 -11.21 -15.39
N PRO A 16 21.34 -11.38 -15.80
CA PRO A 16 20.72 -12.69 -15.79
C PRO A 16 21.51 -13.63 -16.69
N GLU A 17 21.99 -14.74 -16.12
CA GLU A 17 22.45 -15.85 -16.91
C GLU A 17 21.37 -16.17 -17.95
N LYS A 18 21.79 -16.39 -19.21
CA LYS A 18 20.87 -16.79 -20.27
C LYS A 18 19.99 -17.92 -19.75
N ASN A 19 18.70 -17.68 -19.67
CA ASN A 19 17.74 -18.69 -19.23
C ASN A 19 18.06 -20.01 -19.94
N PRO A 20 18.24 -21.10 -19.21
CA PRO A 20 18.33 -22.42 -19.84
C PRO A 20 17.05 -22.65 -20.65
N PRO A 21 17.13 -23.36 -21.77
CA PRO A 21 15.97 -23.65 -22.59
C PRO A 21 14.89 -24.25 -21.67
N LEU A 22 13.68 -23.71 -21.75
CA LEU A 22 12.53 -24.22 -21.00
C LEU A 22 12.44 -25.74 -21.22
N SER A 23 12.52 -26.49 -20.14
CA SER A 23 12.26 -27.92 -20.17
C SER A 23 10.91 -28.17 -20.85
N PRO A 24 10.78 -29.18 -21.74
CA PRO A 24 9.50 -29.47 -22.35
C PRO A 24 8.45 -29.64 -21.26
N ILE A 25 7.30 -28.97 -21.45
CA ILE A 25 6.16 -29.10 -20.54
C ILE A 25 5.89 -30.58 -20.36
N PRO A 26 5.91 -31.12 -19.14
CA PRO A 26 5.64 -32.53 -18.90
C PRO A 26 4.26 -32.85 -19.52
N THR A 27 4.20 -33.87 -20.36
CA THR A 27 2.94 -34.37 -20.86
C THR A 27 2.13 -34.80 -19.65
N ILE A 28 1.01 -34.12 -19.37
CA ILE A 28 0.10 -34.48 -18.29
C ILE A 28 -0.49 -35.87 -18.69
N ASN A 29 0.14 -36.92 -18.20
CA ASN A 29 -0.45 -38.24 -18.23
C ASN A 29 -1.74 -38.17 -17.43
N ASN A 30 -2.81 -38.83 -17.83
CA ASN A 30 -4.16 -38.89 -17.27
C ASN A 30 -4.19 -39.08 -15.74
N GLU A 31 -3.59 -38.17 -14.98
CA GLU A 31 -3.71 -38.11 -13.53
C GLU A 31 -5.11 -37.60 -13.19
N VAL A 32 -5.85 -38.40 -12.48
CA VAL A 32 -7.16 -38.03 -11.94
C VAL A 32 -6.94 -36.95 -10.90
N PHE A 33 -7.27 -35.71 -11.27
CA PHE A 33 -7.23 -34.58 -10.29
C PHE A 33 -8.17 -34.88 -9.13
N SER A 34 -7.62 -35.06 -7.94
CA SER A 34 -8.39 -35.18 -6.70
C SER A 34 -8.49 -33.83 -6.00
N ASP A 35 -9.66 -33.52 -5.44
CA ASP A 35 -9.82 -32.32 -4.62
C ASP A 35 -9.00 -32.45 -3.32
N PRO A 36 -7.97 -31.63 -3.12
CA PRO A 36 -7.12 -31.70 -1.93
C PRO A 36 -7.87 -31.41 -0.62
N ASN A 37 -9.01 -30.70 -0.69
CA ASN A 37 -9.81 -30.40 0.51
C ASN A 37 -10.56 -31.62 1.06
N LYS A 38 -10.57 -32.75 0.35
CA LYS A 38 -11.18 -34.00 0.82
C LYS A 38 -10.27 -34.82 1.75
N ARG A 39 -9.06 -34.34 2.03
CA ARG A 39 -8.11 -34.98 2.94
C ARG A 39 -7.58 -33.96 3.96
N ASN A 40 -7.08 -34.46 5.10
CA ASN A 40 -6.55 -33.60 6.13
C ASN A 40 -5.13 -33.15 5.78
N LEU A 41 -5.01 -32.03 5.06
CA LEU A 41 -3.73 -31.45 4.68
C LEU A 41 -2.93 -30.93 5.89
N VAL A 42 -3.59 -30.52 6.96
CA VAL A 42 -2.94 -30.08 8.20
C VAL A 42 -2.17 -31.25 8.82
N ALA A 43 -2.76 -32.43 8.86
CA ALA A 43 -2.09 -33.64 9.36
C ALA A 43 -0.82 -33.98 8.55
N GLU A 44 -0.74 -33.62 7.27
CA GLU A 44 0.43 -33.88 6.43
C GLU A 44 1.59 -32.91 6.71
N VAL A 45 1.31 -31.63 7.06
CA VAL A 45 2.30 -30.56 7.17
C VAL A 45 2.66 -30.21 8.63
N SER A 46 1.80 -30.53 9.59
CA SER A 46 2.02 -30.26 11.02
C SER A 46 3.22 -31.03 11.55
N THR A 47 3.96 -30.40 12.49
CA THR A 47 5.00 -31.11 13.25
C THR A 47 4.46 -32.38 13.91
N LYS A 48 5.34 -33.35 14.14
CA LYS A 48 4.98 -34.59 14.84
C LYS A 48 5.49 -34.59 16.30
N THR A 49 6.25 -33.57 16.67
CA THR A 49 6.89 -33.49 17.99
C THR A 49 6.69 -32.11 18.59
N VAL A 50 6.58 -32.08 19.91
CA VAL A 50 6.58 -30.82 20.66
C VAL A 50 7.97 -30.22 20.65
N THR A 51 8.08 -28.96 20.26
CA THR A 51 9.37 -28.24 20.17
C THR A 51 9.27 -26.88 20.85
N THR A 52 10.25 -26.54 21.67
CA THR A 52 10.29 -25.25 22.37
C THR A 52 11.41 -24.37 21.84
N TYR A 53 11.08 -23.13 21.52
CA TYR A 53 11.99 -22.06 21.09
C TYR A 53 12.06 -20.98 22.17
N GLY A 54 13.23 -20.37 22.36
CA GLY A 54 13.42 -19.31 23.35
C GLY A 54 13.11 -19.77 24.77
N ALA A 55 13.67 -20.92 25.20
CA ALA A 55 13.34 -21.58 26.45
C ALA A 55 13.47 -20.69 27.71
N ASP A 56 14.40 -19.75 27.70
CA ASP A 56 14.66 -18.82 28.82
C ASP A 56 13.81 -17.55 28.78
N ASN A 57 13.01 -17.37 27.74
CA ASN A 57 12.17 -16.19 27.57
C ASN A 57 10.85 -16.32 28.35
N THR A 58 10.19 -15.16 28.57
CA THR A 58 8.85 -15.04 29.16
C THR A 58 8.04 -13.96 28.44
N PRO A 59 6.73 -14.06 28.36
CA PRO A 59 5.83 -15.13 28.80
C PRO A 59 5.93 -16.40 27.94
N HIS A 60 5.21 -17.46 28.32
CA HIS A 60 5.18 -18.73 27.60
C HIS A 60 3.92 -18.85 26.73
N ILE A 61 4.09 -18.98 25.42
CA ILE A 61 3.00 -19.17 24.45
C ILE A 61 3.04 -20.59 23.91
N VAL A 62 1.89 -21.27 23.90
CA VAL A 62 1.70 -22.52 23.15
C VAL A 62 1.15 -22.19 21.77
N ALA A 63 1.73 -22.77 20.73
CA ALA A 63 1.34 -22.57 19.35
C ALA A 63 0.98 -23.90 18.69
N TYR A 64 -0.25 -24.01 18.19
CA TYR A 64 -0.63 -25.13 17.32
C TYR A 64 -0.02 -24.97 15.93
N ASP A 65 0.75 -25.97 15.52
CA ASP A 65 1.29 -26.02 14.16
C ASP A 65 0.30 -26.68 13.20
N CYS A 66 -0.43 -25.85 12.48
CA CYS A 66 -1.29 -26.28 11.39
C CYS A 66 -0.63 -26.15 10.01
N GLY A 67 0.65 -25.85 9.96
CA GLY A 67 1.44 -25.50 8.79
C GLY A 67 2.09 -24.12 8.94
N MET A 68 2.68 -23.88 10.10
CA MET A 68 3.17 -22.58 10.56
C MET A 68 4.37 -22.10 9.74
N LYS A 69 4.34 -20.85 9.30
CA LYS A 69 5.50 -20.20 8.69
C LYS A 69 6.58 -19.91 9.73
N PHE A 70 7.85 -20.15 9.39
CA PHE A 70 8.98 -19.84 10.26
C PHE A 70 9.05 -18.37 10.69
N ASN A 71 8.51 -17.45 9.89
CA ASN A 71 8.50 -16.04 10.26
C ASN A 71 7.65 -15.76 11.50
N ILE A 72 6.60 -16.52 11.75
CA ILE A 72 5.80 -16.43 12.96
C ILE A 72 6.65 -16.79 14.19
N ILE A 73 7.47 -17.84 14.09
CA ILE A 73 8.40 -18.22 15.17
C ILE A 73 9.38 -17.08 15.45
N ARG A 74 9.95 -16.46 14.40
CA ARG A 74 10.86 -15.31 14.53
C ARG A 74 10.19 -14.12 15.19
N PHE A 75 8.95 -13.78 14.82
CA PHE A 75 8.20 -12.71 15.47
C PHE A 75 8.08 -12.96 16.99
N PHE A 76 7.68 -14.14 17.39
CA PHE A 76 7.54 -14.45 18.81
C PHE A 76 8.88 -14.51 19.55
N VAL A 77 9.86 -15.21 19.01
CA VAL A 77 11.11 -15.50 19.73
C VAL A 77 12.13 -14.37 19.58
N ASP A 78 12.36 -13.90 18.35
CA ASP A 78 13.42 -12.93 18.06
C ASP A 78 12.96 -11.50 18.30
N THR A 79 11.72 -11.15 17.94
CA THR A 79 11.18 -9.79 18.10
C THR A 79 10.62 -9.61 19.52
N HIS A 80 9.69 -10.47 19.91
CA HIS A 80 8.97 -10.31 21.18
C HIS A 80 9.60 -10.98 22.37
N LYS A 81 10.68 -11.74 22.21
CA LYS A 81 11.39 -12.41 23.31
C LYS A 81 10.43 -13.21 24.21
N VAL A 82 9.57 -14.03 23.62
CA VAL A 82 8.68 -14.95 24.33
C VAL A 82 9.18 -16.38 24.21
N LYS A 83 8.89 -17.21 25.18
CA LYS A 83 9.05 -18.66 25.09
C LYS A 83 7.90 -19.20 24.24
N LEU A 84 8.21 -19.92 23.17
CA LEU A 84 7.23 -20.49 22.25
C LEU A 84 7.35 -22.01 22.22
N THR A 85 6.31 -22.71 22.67
CA THR A 85 6.23 -24.17 22.51
C THR A 85 5.25 -24.50 21.38
N VAL A 86 5.80 -25.06 20.32
CA VAL A 86 5.05 -25.49 19.14
C VAL A 86 4.60 -26.94 19.35
N VAL A 87 3.29 -27.17 19.23
CA VAL A 87 2.66 -28.47 19.40
C VAL A 87 2.02 -28.95 18.08
N PRO A 88 1.88 -30.27 17.85
CA PRO A 88 1.12 -30.80 16.72
C PRO A 88 -0.33 -30.29 16.70
N TYR A 89 -0.94 -30.28 15.49
CA TYR A 89 -2.33 -29.83 15.31
C TYR A 89 -3.36 -30.63 16.13
N ASP A 90 -3.07 -31.90 16.42
CA ASP A 90 -3.93 -32.83 17.15
C ASP A 90 -3.55 -32.95 18.67
N TYR A 91 -2.67 -32.07 19.15
CA TYR A 91 -2.27 -32.03 20.55
C TYR A 91 -3.51 -31.79 21.45
N ASP A 92 -3.72 -32.69 22.41
CA ASP A 92 -4.82 -32.54 23.39
C ASP A 92 -4.39 -31.56 24.49
N LEU A 93 -4.91 -30.34 24.44
CA LEU A 93 -4.58 -29.27 25.38
C LEU A 93 -5.19 -29.53 26.77
N GLU A 94 -6.31 -30.23 26.85
CA GLU A 94 -6.98 -30.59 28.11
C GLU A 94 -6.19 -31.67 28.84
N ALA A 95 -5.84 -32.74 28.15
CA ALA A 95 -5.00 -33.80 28.71
C ALA A 95 -3.56 -33.35 28.97
N ASN A 96 -3.07 -32.37 28.21
CA ASN A 96 -1.75 -31.76 28.33
C ASN A 96 -0.60 -32.77 28.56
N PRO A 97 -0.40 -33.74 27.68
CA PRO A 97 0.51 -34.87 27.94
C PRO A 97 1.96 -34.46 28.15
N ALA A 98 2.37 -33.29 27.65
CA ALA A 98 3.70 -32.74 27.86
C ALA A 98 3.81 -31.85 29.11
N ASN A 99 2.76 -31.72 29.90
CA ASN A 99 2.66 -30.90 31.10
C ASN A 99 3.17 -29.45 30.88
N ILE A 100 2.66 -28.79 29.83
CA ILE A 100 3.07 -27.45 29.44
C ILE A 100 2.25 -26.42 30.24
N GLU A 101 2.93 -25.61 31.04
CA GLU A 101 2.35 -24.37 31.57
C GLU A 101 2.44 -23.28 30.51
N TRP A 102 1.38 -22.51 30.29
CA TRP A 102 1.32 -21.49 29.25
C TRP A 102 0.49 -20.28 29.65
N ASP A 103 0.84 -19.12 29.11
CA ASP A 103 0.19 -17.83 29.37
C ASP A 103 -0.74 -17.39 28.24
N GLY A 104 -0.50 -17.85 27.01
CA GLY A 104 -1.29 -17.52 25.82
C GLY A 104 -1.28 -18.63 24.79
N LEU A 105 -2.34 -18.68 23.98
CA LEU A 105 -2.52 -19.66 22.91
C LEU A 105 -2.47 -19.01 21.54
N PHE A 106 -1.63 -19.57 20.64
CA PHE A 106 -1.55 -19.15 19.26
C PHE A 106 -1.98 -20.26 18.30
N LEU A 107 -2.78 -19.89 17.29
CA LEU A 107 -3.28 -20.81 16.27
C LEU A 107 -2.69 -20.41 14.92
N SER A 108 -1.84 -21.25 14.35
CA SER A 108 -1.12 -20.90 13.15
C SER A 108 -1.98 -20.97 11.89
N ASN A 109 -1.46 -20.40 10.83
CA ASN A 109 -1.94 -20.64 9.47
C ASN A 109 -1.77 -22.12 9.07
N GLY A 110 -2.47 -22.53 8.02
CA GLY A 110 -2.37 -23.89 7.48
C GLY A 110 -3.21 -24.10 6.22
N PRO A 111 -3.04 -25.22 5.54
CA PRO A 111 -3.77 -25.56 4.31
C PRO A 111 -5.09 -26.29 4.58
N GLY A 112 -5.98 -26.27 3.60
CA GLY A 112 -7.14 -27.15 3.49
C GLY A 112 -8.41 -26.64 4.17
N ASP A 113 -9.36 -27.56 4.35
CA ASP A 113 -10.65 -27.28 5.00
C ASP A 113 -10.49 -27.32 6.52
N PRO A 114 -10.87 -26.25 7.26
CA PRO A 114 -10.76 -26.21 8.72
C PRO A 114 -11.58 -27.30 9.42
N ASN A 115 -12.65 -27.80 8.81
CA ASN A 115 -13.48 -28.88 9.38
C ASN A 115 -12.72 -30.23 9.47
N MET A 116 -11.58 -30.37 8.80
CA MET A 116 -10.75 -31.56 8.89
C MET A 116 -9.88 -31.63 10.15
N CYS A 117 -9.99 -30.63 11.06
CA CYS A 117 -9.20 -30.52 12.30
C CYS A 117 -10.06 -30.59 13.58
N PRO A 118 -10.92 -31.62 13.77
CA PRO A 118 -11.84 -31.67 14.92
C PRO A 118 -11.13 -31.72 16.27
N GLN A 119 -9.93 -32.33 16.36
CA GLN A 119 -9.14 -32.39 17.58
C GLN A 119 -8.66 -31.00 18.01
N THR A 120 -8.15 -30.22 17.05
CA THR A 120 -7.73 -28.84 17.30
C THR A 120 -8.92 -28.00 17.76
N ILE A 121 -10.07 -28.11 17.10
CA ILE A 121 -11.30 -27.39 17.46
C ILE A 121 -11.71 -27.72 18.91
N LYS A 122 -11.68 -29.00 19.30
CA LYS A 122 -11.98 -29.43 20.67
C LYS A 122 -11.03 -28.80 21.70
N SER A 123 -9.74 -28.81 21.42
CA SER A 123 -8.73 -28.20 22.28
C SER A 123 -8.91 -26.68 22.41
N ILE A 124 -9.32 -26.01 21.33
CA ILE A 124 -9.63 -24.56 21.38
C ILE A 124 -10.89 -24.33 22.21
N GLN A 125 -11.94 -25.15 22.10
CA GLN A 125 -13.13 -25.07 22.93
C GLN A 125 -12.79 -25.15 24.41
N TYR A 126 -11.96 -26.11 24.82
CA TYR A 126 -11.43 -26.18 26.17
C TYR A 126 -10.73 -24.89 26.60
N ALA A 127 -9.85 -24.32 25.72
CA ALA A 127 -9.13 -23.08 26.05
C ALA A 127 -10.05 -21.86 26.20
N LEU A 128 -11.17 -21.80 25.46
CA LEU A 128 -12.17 -20.73 25.57
C LEU A 128 -12.93 -20.71 26.90
N GLU A 129 -13.02 -21.87 27.58
CA GLU A 129 -13.72 -22.06 28.86
C GLU A 129 -12.83 -21.80 30.08
N LEU A 130 -11.52 -21.71 29.92
CA LEU A 130 -10.58 -21.48 31.03
C LEU A 130 -10.86 -20.20 31.80
N LEU A 131 -10.75 -20.28 33.13
CA LEU A 131 -10.83 -19.15 34.04
C LEU A 131 -9.60 -19.06 34.94
N PRO A 132 -8.91 -17.91 34.99
CA PRO A 132 -9.15 -16.71 34.16
C PRO A 132 -8.83 -16.97 32.69
N PRO A 133 -9.47 -16.24 31.77
CA PRO A 133 -9.25 -16.44 30.35
C PRO A 133 -7.80 -16.08 29.95
N ARG A 134 -7.16 -16.96 29.19
CA ARG A 134 -5.81 -16.72 28.63
C ARG A 134 -5.93 -16.20 27.21
N PRO A 135 -5.15 -15.19 26.79
CA PRO A 135 -5.23 -14.63 25.44
C PRO A 135 -5.11 -15.68 24.35
N ILE A 136 -5.93 -15.53 23.28
CA ILE A 136 -5.91 -16.39 22.10
C ILE A 136 -5.78 -15.53 20.85
N PHE A 137 -4.84 -15.89 19.97
CA PHE A 137 -4.66 -15.25 18.66
C PHE A 137 -4.56 -16.29 17.55
N GLY A 138 -5.34 -16.13 16.48
CA GLY A 138 -5.36 -17.03 15.33
C GLY A 138 -5.07 -16.32 14.01
N ILE A 139 -4.31 -16.96 13.12
CA ILE A 139 -3.97 -16.45 11.79
C ILE A 139 -4.45 -17.41 10.71
N CYS A 140 -5.16 -16.91 9.71
CA CYS A 140 -5.62 -17.60 8.51
C CYS A 140 -6.46 -18.86 8.87
N LEU A 141 -5.91 -20.06 8.77
CA LEU A 141 -6.59 -21.26 9.24
C LEU A 141 -6.91 -21.18 10.75
N GLY A 142 -6.01 -20.58 11.54
CA GLY A 142 -6.24 -20.35 12.97
C GLY A 142 -7.45 -19.44 13.27
N ASN A 143 -7.75 -18.48 12.40
CA ASN A 143 -8.99 -17.68 12.46
C ASN A 143 -10.22 -18.57 12.24
N GLN A 144 -10.18 -19.45 11.26
CA GLN A 144 -11.28 -20.35 10.94
C GLN A 144 -11.52 -21.37 12.04
N LEU A 145 -10.45 -21.95 12.61
CA LEU A 145 -10.52 -22.90 13.73
C LEU A 145 -11.07 -22.26 15.00
N LEU A 146 -10.63 -21.02 15.31
CA LEU A 146 -11.17 -20.26 16.45
C LEU A 146 -12.65 -19.96 16.26
N SER A 147 -13.06 -19.60 15.06
CA SER A 147 -14.46 -19.33 14.73
C SER A 147 -15.33 -20.57 14.85
N LEU A 148 -14.87 -21.73 14.36
CA LEU A 148 -15.56 -23.01 14.51
C LEU A 148 -15.66 -23.42 15.99
N ALA A 149 -14.59 -23.26 16.76
CA ALA A 149 -14.59 -23.55 18.18
C ALA A 149 -15.54 -22.64 18.97
N ALA A 150 -15.70 -21.40 18.55
CA ALA A 150 -16.67 -20.46 19.12
C ALA A 150 -18.12 -20.80 18.75
N GLY A 151 -18.36 -21.67 17.78
CA GLY A 151 -19.69 -22.08 17.32
C GLY A 151 -20.18 -21.39 16.04
N ALA A 152 -19.31 -20.64 15.36
CA ALA A 152 -19.59 -20.09 14.03
C ALA A 152 -19.38 -21.14 12.92
N THR A 153 -19.70 -20.78 11.69
CA THR A 153 -19.52 -21.63 10.50
C THR A 153 -18.54 -21.01 9.52
N THR A 154 -17.94 -21.87 8.69
CA THR A 154 -17.08 -21.45 7.58
C THR A 154 -17.67 -21.93 6.26
N TYR A 155 -17.31 -21.25 5.17
CA TYR A 155 -17.73 -21.63 3.83
C TYR A 155 -16.58 -21.50 2.84
N LYS A 156 -16.64 -22.31 1.77
CA LYS A 156 -15.66 -22.26 0.70
C LYS A 156 -15.97 -21.11 -0.24
N LEU A 157 -15.00 -20.23 -0.46
CA LEU A 157 -15.09 -19.17 -1.45
C LEU A 157 -15.03 -19.74 -2.87
N LYS A 158 -15.71 -19.09 -3.81
CA LYS A 158 -15.71 -19.50 -5.22
C LYS A 158 -14.30 -19.49 -5.81
N TYR A 159 -13.52 -18.45 -5.54
CA TYR A 159 -12.16 -18.26 -6.05
C TYR A 159 -11.09 -18.22 -4.95
N GLY A 160 -11.45 -17.75 -3.76
CA GLY A 160 -10.53 -17.45 -2.66
C GLY A 160 -9.75 -16.14 -2.87
N ASN A 161 -9.18 -15.62 -1.78
CA ASN A 161 -8.37 -14.43 -1.79
C ASN A 161 -6.89 -14.82 -1.77
N ARG A 162 -6.15 -14.45 -2.83
CA ARG A 162 -4.72 -14.76 -3.01
C ARG A 162 -4.03 -13.55 -3.60
N GLY A 163 -3.19 -12.90 -2.80
CA GLY A 163 -2.46 -11.70 -3.20
C GLY A 163 -1.78 -11.02 -2.02
N MET A 164 -0.86 -10.13 -2.32
CA MET A 164 -0.13 -9.35 -1.32
C MET A 164 -0.72 -7.95 -1.10
N ASN A 165 -1.82 -7.64 -1.76
CA ASN A 165 -2.42 -6.31 -1.85
C ASN A 165 -3.94 -6.33 -1.57
N GLN A 166 -4.40 -7.19 -0.69
CA GLN A 166 -5.82 -7.29 -0.33
C GLN A 166 -6.17 -6.23 0.74
N PRO A 167 -7.13 -5.33 0.45
CA PRO A 167 -7.51 -4.28 1.39
C PRO A 167 -8.44 -4.82 2.47
N CYS A 168 -8.11 -4.60 3.74
CA CYS A 168 -8.93 -4.97 4.90
C CYS A 168 -9.24 -3.76 5.77
N ILE A 169 -10.51 -3.57 6.09
CA ILE A 169 -10.98 -2.51 6.98
C ILE A 169 -11.01 -3.03 8.41
N ASP A 170 -10.27 -2.38 9.30
CA ASP A 170 -10.37 -2.56 10.74
C ASP A 170 -11.67 -1.90 11.25
N LEU A 171 -12.63 -2.70 11.68
CA LEU A 171 -13.94 -2.21 12.10
C LEU A 171 -13.93 -1.41 13.41
N ARG A 172 -12.81 -1.41 14.14
CA ARG A 172 -12.63 -0.59 15.35
C ARG A 172 -12.32 0.85 15.01
N THR A 173 -11.56 1.08 13.93
CA THR A 173 -10.99 2.38 13.58
C THR A 173 -11.49 2.93 12.25
N GLY A 174 -12.09 2.07 11.39
CA GLY A 174 -12.42 2.39 10.02
C GLY A 174 -11.20 2.48 9.09
N ARG A 175 -10.00 2.22 9.62
CA ARG A 175 -8.75 2.26 8.84
C ARG A 175 -8.65 1.05 7.93
N CYS A 176 -8.26 1.30 6.69
CA CYS A 176 -7.94 0.25 5.72
C CYS A 176 -6.44 -0.08 5.77
N TYR A 177 -6.13 -1.36 5.83
CA TYR A 177 -4.79 -1.91 5.73
C TYR A 177 -4.66 -2.75 4.48
N ILE A 178 -3.50 -2.72 3.84
CA ILE A 178 -3.17 -3.66 2.77
C ILE A 178 -2.54 -4.90 3.38
N THR A 179 -3.10 -6.05 3.05
CA THR A 179 -2.76 -7.31 3.70
C THR A 179 -2.38 -8.39 2.70
N PRO A 180 -1.39 -9.24 3.03
CA PRO A 180 -1.14 -10.46 2.27
C PRO A 180 -2.17 -11.54 2.65
N GLN A 181 -2.80 -12.15 1.64
CA GLN A 181 -3.80 -13.20 1.83
C GLN A 181 -3.52 -14.41 0.94
N ASN A 182 -3.85 -15.58 1.46
CA ASN A 182 -3.86 -16.83 0.71
C ASN A 182 -4.81 -17.83 1.37
N HIS A 183 -6.11 -17.69 1.08
CA HIS A 183 -7.13 -18.59 1.65
C HIS A 183 -8.26 -18.88 0.67
N GLY A 184 -8.89 -20.04 0.82
CA GLY A 184 -10.03 -20.48 0.02
C GLY A 184 -11.32 -20.65 0.83
N PHE A 185 -11.25 -20.47 2.16
CA PHE A 185 -12.40 -20.50 3.07
C PHE A 185 -12.50 -19.17 3.81
N ALA A 186 -13.73 -18.80 4.19
CA ALA A 186 -14.01 -17.63 5.00
C ALA A 186 -14.99 -17.97 6.12
N VAL A 187 -15.01 -17.17 7.17
CA VAL A 187 -15.98 -17.27 8.27
C VAL A 187 -17.28 -16.58 7.86
N ASP A 188 -18.42 -17.22 8.12
CA ASP A 188 -19.72 -16.57 7.97
C ASP A 188 -19.98 -15.63 9.15
N SER A 189 -19.88 -14.33 8.91
CA SER A 189 -20.12 -13.31 9.93
C SER A 189 -21.51 -13.37 10.56
N ASN A 190 -22.51 -13.88 9.85
CA ASN A 190 -23.88 -14.00 10.36
C ASN A 190 -24.04 -15.16 11.32
N SER A 191 -23.12 -16.11 11.31
CA SER A 191 -23.11 -17.28 12.21
C SER A 191 -22.42 -17.02 13.55
N LEU A 192 -21.78 -15.85 13.72
CA LEU A 192 -21.02 -15.53 14.93
C LEU A 192 -21.95 -15.51 16.17
N PRO A 193 -21.59 -16.23 17.27
CA PRO A 193 -22.38 -16.25 18.48
C PRO A 193 -22.33 -14.91 19.22
N LYS A 194 -23.23 -14.77 20.21
CA LYS A 194 -23.21 -13.64 21.14
C LYS A 194 -21.81 -13.43 21.72
N HIS A 195 -21.38 -12.18 21.86
CA HIS A 195 -20.04 -11.74 22.30
C HIS A 195 -18.92 -11.93 21.28
N TRP A 196 -19.17 -12.45 20.09
CA TRP A 196 -18.22 -12.44 18.98
C TRP A 196 -18.67 -11.48 17.90
N LYS A 197 -17.73 -10.71 17.36
CA LYS A 197 -17.98 -9.75 16.28
C LYS A 197 -16.91 -9.85 15.22
N PRO A 198 -17.19 -9.48 13.96
CA PRO A 198 -16.15 -9.26 12.97
C PRO A 198 -15.16 -8.18 13.45
N LEU A 199 -13.87 -8.43 13.28
CA LEU A 199 -12.81 -7.48 13.60
C LEU A 199 -12.32 -6.74 12.35
N PHE A 200 -12.16 -7.49 11.26
CA PHE A 200 -11.80 -6.98 9.95
C PHE A 200 -12.76 -7.51 8.89
N ILE A 201 -12.94 -6.73 7.83
CA ILE A 201 -13.63 -7.14 6.60
C ILE A 201 -12.78 -6.79 5.39
N ASN A 202 -12.84 -7.62 4.35
CA ASN A 202 -12.23 -7.31 3.06
C ASN A 202 -13.00 -6.18 2.38
N ALA A 203 -12.30 -5.14 1.91
CA ALA A 203 -12.95 -4.00 1.29
C ALA A 203 -13.46 -4.28 -0.14
N ASN A 204 -12.98 -5.37 -0.80
CA ASN A 204 -13.38 -5.71 -2.16
C ASN A 204 -14.66 -6.56 -2.20
N ASP A 205 -14.75 -7.60 -1.34
CA ASP A 205 -15.81 -8.60 -1.40
C ASP A 205 -16.62 -8.74 -0.10
N LEU A 206 -16.30 -7.92 0.92
CA LEU A 206 -16.93 -7.87 2.23
C LEU A 206 -16.85 -9.18 3.03
N THR A 207 -15.96 -10.10 2.67
CA THR A 207 -15.71 -11.31 3.43
C THR A 207 -15.13 -11.00 4.80
N ASN A 208 -15.40 -11.87 5.77
CA ASN A 208 -14.83 -11.77 7.12
C ASN A 208 -13.31 -11.97 7.07
N GLU A 209 -12.58 -11.02 7.62
CA GLU A 209 -11.11 -11.01 7.66
C GLU A 209 -10.56 -11.10 9.10
N GLY A 210 -11.41 -11.43 10.05
CA GLY A 210 -11.03 -11.64 11.44
C GLY A 210 -12.20 -11.50 12.39
N ILE A 211 -12.09 -12.11 13.57
CA ILE A 211 -13.09 -12.04 14.63
C ILE A 211 -12.48 -11.59 15.95
N ILE A 212 -13.32 -11.05 16.82
CA ILE A 212 -12.94 -10.61 18.16
C ILE A 212 -14.04 -10.96 19.16
N HIS A 213 -13.64 -11.38 20.38
CA HIS A 213 -14.55 -11.50 21.51
C HIS A 213 -14.67 -10.16 22.24
N THR A 214 -15.88 -9.74 22.56
CA THR A 214 -16.15 -8.40 23.13
C THR A 214 -15.67 -8.21 24.57
N GLU A 215 -15.44 -9.29 25.33
CA GLU A 215 -15.13 -9.25 26.76
C GLU A 215 -13.83 -9.98 27.13
N LYS A 216 -13.44 -10.97 26.34
CA LYS A 216 -12.24 -11.80 26.60
C LYS A 216 -11.12 -11.44 25.61
N PRO A 217 -9.84 -11.68 25.94
CA PRO A 217 -8.71 -11.33 25.08
C PRO A 217 -8.53 -12.35 23.94
N PHE A 218 -9.57 -12.59 23.16
CA PHE A 218 -9.58 -13.52 22.05
C PHE A 218 -9.82 -12.76 20.74
N PHE A 219 -8.94 -12.92 19.78
CA PHE A 219 -9.10 -12.37 18.45
C PHE A 219 -8.35 -13.18 17.40
N SER A 220 -8.66 -12.96 16.15
CA SER A 220 -8.01 -13.61 15.03
C SER A 220 -8.11 -12.78 13.77
N VAL A 221 -7.26 -13.10 12.77
CA VAL A 221 -7.28 -12.48 11.46
C VAL A 221 -7.14 -13.54 10.36
N GLN A 222 -7.79 -13.31 9.22
CA GLN A 222 -7.77 -14.20 8.07
C GLN A 222 -6.52 -14.00 7.20
N PHE A 223 -6.01 -12.78 7.16
CA PHE A 223 -4.80 -12.40 6.44
C PHE A 223 -3.52 -12.78 7.21
N HIS A 224 -2.34 -12.51 6.65
CA HIS A 224 -1.04 -12.90 7.16
C HIS A 224 -0.22 -11.70 7.70
N PRO A 225 -0.40 -11.27 8.96
CA PRO A 225 0.31 -10.12 9.53
C PRO A 225 1.82 -10.37 9.71
N GLU A 226 2.26 -11.64 9.67
CA GLU A 226 3.68 -12.01 9.70
C GLU A 226 4.40 -11.71 8.38
N ALA A 227 3.67 -11.41 7.32
CA ALA A 227 4.15 -11.10 5.98
C ALA A 227 5.28 -12.02 5.45
N SER A 228 6.48 -11.50 5.22
CA SER A 228 7.57 -12.17 4.45
C SER A 228 7.14 -12.54 3.03
N GLY A 229 6.62 -11.54 2.35
CA GLY A 229 5.99 -11.58 1.04
C GLY A 229 4.71 -10.76 1.09
N GLY A 230 4.85 -9.44 1.33
CA GLY A 230 3.75 -8.50 1.45
C GLY A 230 4.01 -7.44 2.51
N PRO A 231 3.08 -6.47 2.69
CA PRO A 231 3.22 -5.37 3.62
C PRO A 231 3.21 -5.83 5.09
N LEU A 232 3.90 -5.07 5.95
CA LEU A 232 4.00 -5.28 7.39
C LEU A 232 3.00 -4.41 8.19
N ASP A 233 2.08 -3.73 7.53
CA ASP A 233 1.16 -2.75 8.13
C ASP A 233 0.34 -3.31 9.29
N THR A 234 0.12 -4.62 9.31
CA THR A 234 -0.65 -5.31 10.35
C THR A 234 0.19 -6.10 11.36
N ALA A 235 1.54 -5.98 11.30
CA ALA A 235 2.44 -6.66 12.23
C ALA A 235 2.18 -6.28 13.71
N PHE A 236 1.64 -5.08 13.97
CA PHE A 236 1.26 -4.63 15.32
C PHE A 236 0.29 -5.57 16.03
N LEU A 237 -0.39 -6.48 15.33
CA LEU A 237 -1.27 -7.48 15.95
C LEU A 237 -0.51 -8.47 16.83
N PHE A 238 0.75 -8.75 16.50
CA PHE A 238 1.64 -9.52 17.40
C PHE A 238 1.94 -8.74 18.68
N ASP A 239 2.21 -7.42 18.58
CA ASP A 239 2.41 -6.55 19.75
C ASP A 239 1.18 -6.58 20.66
N LYS A 240 -0.02 -6.50 20.06
CA LYS A 240 -1.28 -6.55 20.79
C LYS A 240 -1.46 -7.88 21.51
N PHE A 241 -1.26 -9.01 20.83
CA PHE A 241 -1.38 -10.33 21.43
C PHE A 241 -0.39 -10.53 22.57
N VAL A 242 0.91 -10.28 22.34
CA VAL A 242 1.93 -10.42 23.37
C VAL A 242 1.69 -9.45 24.53
N GLY A 243 1.22 -8.23 24.24
CA GLY A 243 0.81 -7.27 25.26
C GLY A 243 -0.34 -7.77 26.13
N HIS A 244 -1.33 -8.46 25.57
CA HIS A 244 -2.39 -9.13 26.36
C HIS A 244 -1.83 -10.24 27.23
N VAL A 245 -0.93 -11.07 26.70
CA VAL A 245 -0.28 -12.15 27.47
C VAL A 245 0.52 -11.56 28.63
N ARG A 246 1.21 -10.44 28.42
CA ARG A 246 1.95 -9.71 29.47
C ARG A 246 1.08 -8.86 30.38
N LYS A 247 -0.23 -8.77 30.12
CA LYS A 247 -1.20 -7.93 30.87
C LYS A 247 -0.87 -6.43 30.84
N ILE A 248 -0.19 -5.95 29.81
CA ILE A 248 0.19 -4.53 29.62
C ILE A 248 -0.57 -3.82 28.51
N SER A 249 -1.31 -4.56 27.66
CA SER A 249 -2.14 -3.99 26.61
C SER A 249 -3.56 -3.71 27.10
N GLN A 250 -4.12 -2.60 26.62
CA GLN A 250 -5.57 -2.36 26.70
C GLN A 250 -6.28 -3.38 25.79
N PRO A 251 -7.47 -3.86 26.19
CA PRO A 251 -8.29 -4.73 25.35
C PRO A 251 -8.49 -4.12 23.95
N LEU A 252 -8.52 -4.96 22.92
CA LEU A 252 -8.95 -4.56 21.58
C LEU A 252 -10.47 -4.31 21.67
N VAL A 253 -10.89 -3.08 21.87
CA VAL A 253 -12.31 -2.72 21.96
C VAL A 253 -12.77 -2.24 20.60
N LEU A 254 -13.91 -2.75 20.13
CA LEU A 254 -14.65 -2.10 19.05
C LEU A 254 -15.17 -0.79 19.59
N GLN A 255 -14.65 0.33 19.12
CA GLN A 255 -15.24 1.63 19.43
C GLN A 255 -16.54 1.74 18.64
N ASP A 256 -17.67 1.83 19.34
CA ASP A 256 -18.93 2.15 18.70
C ASP A 256 -18.79 3.57 18.11
N GLY A 257 -18.71 3.63 16.78
CA GLY A 257 -18.91 4.89 16.06
C GLY A 257 -17.71 5.76 15.75
N LEU A 258 -16.57 5.21 15.35
CA LEU A 258 -15.75 5.96 14.40
C LEU A 258 -16.37 5.84 12.99
N ALA A 259 -17.56 6.38 12.84
CA ALA A 259 -18.06 6.68 11.51
C ALA A 259 -17.13 7.72 10.93
N TYR A 260 -16.28 7.30 9.96
CA TYR A 260 -15.57 8.22 9.09
C TYR A 260 -16.60 9.21 8.54
N GLN A 261 -16.53 10.46 8.99
CA GLN A 261 -17.35 11.50 8.42
C GLN A 261 -16.73 11.86 7.08
N LYS A 262 -17.22 11.21 6.01
CA LYS A 262 -16.88 11.56 4.64
C LYS A 262 -17.19 13.04 4.45
N LYS A 263 -16.15 13.85 4.24
CA LYS A 263 -16.35 15.26 3.89
C LYS A 263 -17.00 15.30 2.51
N THR A 264 -18.15 15.93 2.42
CA THR A 264 -18.92 16.00 1.18
C THR A 264 -18.63 17.32 0.46
N TYR A 265 -18.25 17.23 -0.79
CA TYR A 265 -18.11 18.37 -1.70
C TYR A 265 -19.29 18.34 -2.68
N LYS A 266 -19.83 19.51 -2.99
CA LYS A 266 -20.95 19.65 -3.94
C LYS A 266 -20.46 20.08 -5.31
N LYS A 267 -19.46 20.96 -5.33
CA LYS A 267 -18.93 21.56 -6.56
C LYS A 267 -17.41 21.67 -6.49
N VAL A 268 -16.73 21.22 -7.53
CA VAL A 268 -15.26 21.21 -7.62
C VAL A 268 -14.81 21.90 -8.90
N LEU A 269 -13.83 22.79 -8.79
CA LEU A 269 -13.12 23.35 -9.92
C LEU A 269 -11.92 22.49 -10.27
N LEU A 270 -11.90 21.92 -11.47
CA LEU A 270 -10.76 21.20 -12.02
C LEU A 270 -9.97 22.14 -12.95
N VAL A 271 -8.68 22.27 -12.67
CA VAL A 271 -7.76 23.00 -13.55
C VAL A 271 -7.16 22.00 -14.54
N GLY A 272 -7.49 22.14 -15.80
CA GLY A 272 -7.09 21.23 -16.87
C GLY A 272 -5.66 21.41 -17.34
N SER A 273 -5.25 20.64 -18.32
CA SER A 273 -3.86 20.56 -18.81
C SER A 273 -3.37 21.75 -19.63
N GLY A 274 -4.29 22.60 -20.09
CA GLY A 274 -3.92 23.73 -20.93
C GLY A 274 -3.58 23.34 -22.38
N GLY A 275 -2.69 24.13 -23.00
CA GLY A 275 -2.23 23.87 -24.36
C GLY A 275 -1.30 22.66 -24.43
N LEU A 276 -1.34 21.94 -25.53
CA LEU A 276 -0.44 20.82 -25.79
C LEU A 276 1.02 21.30 -25.86
N SER A 277 1.89 20.72 -25.06
CA SER A 277 3.33 20.89 -25.15
C SER A 277 4.02 19.54 -25.17
N ILE A 278 5.19 19.48 -25.79
CA ILE A 278 5.99 18.24 -25.83
C ILE A 278 6.26 17.77 -24.39
N GLY A 279 5.88 16.54 -24.08
CA GLY A 279 6.09 15.91 -22.77
C GLY A 279 5.00 16.17 -21.71
N GLN A 280 3.92 16.93 -21.99
CA GLN A 280 2.91 17.24 -20.98
C GLN A 280 1.44 17.02 -21.40
N ALA A 281 1.15 16.59 -22.61
CA ALA A 281 -0.20 16.72 -23.12
C ALA A 281 -1.11 15.50 -22.90
N GLY A 282 -0.69 14.32 -23.35
CA GLY A 282 -1.60 13.17 -23.42
C GLY A 282 -1.93 12.58 -22.05
N GLU A 283 -0.95 12.52 -21.17
CA GLU A 283 -1.08 11.98 -19.83
C GLU A 283 -2.06 12.80 -18.98
N PHE A 284 -1.85 14.10 -18.89
CA PHE A 284 -2.72 14.98 -18.09
C PHE A 284 -4.11 15.14 -18.68
N ASP A 285 -4.26 14.99 -19.98
CA ASP A 285 -5.55 15.01 -20.63
C ASP A 285 -6.40 13.80 -20.21
N TYR A 286 -5.78 12.62 -20.19
CA TYR A 286 -6.42 11.41 -19.69
C TYR A 286 -6.70 11.48 -18.19
N SER A 287 -5.72 11.89 -17.37
CA SER A 287 -5.87 12.02 -15.91
C SER A 287 -7.02 12.97 -15.55
N GLY A 288 -7.12 14.12 -16.22
CA GLY A 288 -8.19 15.06 -16.01
C GLY A 288 -9.55 14.51 -16.41
N SER A 289 -9.65 13.76 -17.52
CA SER A 289 -10.89 13.11 -17.95
C SER A 289 -11.36 12.05 -16.96
N GLN A 290 -10.45 11.23 -16.43
CA GLN A 290 -10.77 10.24 -15.40
C GLN A 290 -11.15 10.91 -14.07
N CYS A 291 -10.53 12.04 -13.73
CA CYS A 291 -10.90 12.83 -12.56
C CYS A 291 -12.34 13.37 -12.69
N ILE A 292 -12.71 13.91 -13.86
CA ILE A 292 -14.09 14.36 -14.13
C ILE A 292 -15.06 13.20 -13.93
N LYS A 293 -14.76 12.03 -14.51
CA LYS A 293 -15.57 10.83 -14.38
C LYS A 293 -15.76 10.44 -12.91
N ALA A 294 -14.69 10.33 -12.15
CA ALA A 294 -14.74 9.95 -10.74
C ALA A 294 -15.54 10.94 -9.88
N LEU A 295 -15.39 12.24 -10.10
CA LEU A 295 -16.17 13.26 -9.41
C LEU A 295 -17.66 13.16 -9.75
N LYS A 296 -17.99 12.89 -11.01
CA LYS A 296 -19.38 12.69 -11.46
C LYS A 296 -20.02 11.43 -10.84
N GLU A 297 -19.27 10.34 -10.73
CA GLU A 297 -19.72 9.11 -10.06
C GLU A 297 -20.01 9.33 -8.57
N GLU A 298 -19.30 10.28 -7.93
CA GLU A 298 -19.55 10.72 -6.55
C GLU A 298 -20.69 11.75 -6.44
N GLY A 299 -21.34 12.12 -7.55
CA GLY A 299 -22.45 13.10 -7.58
C GLY A 299 -22.00 14.55 -7.42
N ILE A 300 -20.73 14.85 -7.69
CA ILE A 300 -20.15 16.19 -7.57
C ILE A 300 -20.28 16.97 -8.87
N GLU A 301 -20.71 18.24 -8.78
CA GLU A 301 -20.72 19.17 -9.93
C GLU A 301 -19.28 19.56 -10.29
N VAL A 302 -18.87 19.37 -11.54
CA VAL A 302 -17.51 19.62 -12.02
C VAL A 302 -17.47 20.84 -12.93
N ILE A 303 -16.70 21.85 -12.52
CA ILE A 303 -16.34 23.01 -13.35
C ILE A 303 -14.92 22.77 -13.88
N LEU A 304 -14.75 22.84 -15.19
CA LEU A 304 -13.44 22.70 -15.84
C LEU A 304 -12.97 24.05 -16.40
N ILE A 305 -11.73 24.41 -16.14
CA ILE A 305 -11.02 25.45 -16.90
C ILE A 305 -9.94 24.79 -17.77
N ASN A 306 -10.04 24.92 -19.08
CA ASN A 306 -9.05 24.45 -20.02
C ASN A 306 -9.13 25.26 -21.32
N PRO A 307 -8.08 25.99 -21.73
CA PRO A 307 -8.05 26.76 -22.97
C PRO A 307 -8.07 25.90 -24.23
N ASN A 308 -7.73 24.62 -24.13
CA ASN A 308 -7.68 23.72 -25.26
C ASN A 308 -9.09 23.21 -25.61
N ILE A 309 -9.58 23.54 -26.80
CA ILE A 309 -10.90 23.16 -27.30
C ILE A 309 -10.96 21.75 -27.91
N ALA A 310 -9.80 21.15 -28.15
CA ALA A 310 -9.66 19.87 -28.86
C ALA A 310 -9.09 18.76 -27.98
N THR A 311 -9.60 18.64 -26.76
CA THR A 311 -9.18 17.59 -25.82
C THR A 311 -10.37 16.73 -25.38
N VAL A 312 -10.08 15.54 -24.87
CA VAL A 312 -11.11 14.65 -24.29
C VAL A 312 -11.77 15.31 -23.07
N GLN A 313 -11.04 16.13 -22.29
CA GLN A 313 -11.58 16.86 -21.13
C GLN A 313 -12.66 17.86 -21.50
N THR A 314 -12.53 18.52 -22.65
CA THR A 314 -13.45 19.58 -23.10
C THR A 314 -14.50 19.08 -24.07
N SER A 315 -14.52 17.80 -24.42
CA SER A 315 -15.53 17.20 -25.28
C SER A 315 -16.93 17.39 -24.71
N THR A 316 -17.83 17.85 -25.55
CA THR A 316 -19.24 18.03 -25.22
C THR A 316 -20.10 16.78 -25.48
N GLU A 317 -19.53 15.77 -26.12
CA GLU A 317 -20.20 14.48 -26.30
C GLU A 317 -20.25 13.74 -24.96
N LYS A 318 -21.40 13.86 -24.31
CA LYS A 318 -21.70 13.16 -23.07
C LYS A 318 -22.25 11.78 -23.38
N ASN A 319 -21.55 10.75 -22.99
CA ASN A 319 -22.05 9.38 -22.99
C ASN A 319 -21.86 8.77 -21.62
N ASP A 320 -22.50 7.63 -21.33
CA ASP A 320 -22.41 6.96 -20.02
C ASP A 320 -20.99 6.47 -19.70
N VAL A 321 -20.10 6.37 -20.69
CA VAL A 321 -18.71 5.91 -20.53
C VAL A 321 -17.77 7.07 -20.20
N THR A 322 -18.02 8.26 -20.77
CA THR A 322 -17.20 9.47 -20.56
C THR A 322 -18.08 10.66 -20.24
N PRO A 323 -18.54 10.80 -18.99
CA PRO A 323 -19.30 11.98 -18.60
C PRO A 323 -18.39 13.22 -18.65
N GLY A 324 -18.76 14.24 -19.43
CA GLY A 324 -18.04 15.51 -19.47
C GLY A 324 -18.29 16.35 -18.21
N ALA A 325 -17.47 17.40 -18.01
CA ALA A 325 -17.70 18.40 -16.97
C ALA A 325 -19.07 19.08 -17.13
N ASP A 326 -19.68 19.51 -16.03
CA ASP A 326 -20.96 20.20 -16.06
C ASP A 326 -20.84 21.56 -16.73
N LYS A 327 -19.69 22.20 -16.56
CA LYS A 327 -19.39 23.49 -17.16
C LYS A 327 -17.91 23.60 -17.55
N VAL A 328 -17.65 24.10 -18.75
CA VAL A 328 -16.31 24.27 -19.30
C VAL A 328 -16.04 25.75 -19.58
N TYR A 329 -14.91 26.24 -19.06
CA TYR A 329 -14.36 27.56 -19.33
C TYR A 329 -13.14 27.46 -20.25
N PHE A 330 -13.28 27.88 -21.50
CA PHE A 330 -12.19 27.95 -22.48
C PHE A 330 -11.39 29.26 -22.28
N LEU A 331 -10.75 29.37 -21.11
CA LEU A 331 -10.02 30.54 -20.69
C LEU A 331 -8.57 30.19 -20.33
N PRO A 332 -7.64 31.17 -20.42
CA PRO A 332 -6.24 30.94 -20.03
C PRO A 332 -6.13 30.56 -18.54
N ILE A 333 -5.28 29.58 -18.27
CA ILE A 333 -4.97 29.15 -16.90
C ILE A 333 -4.00 30.15 -16.28
N ARG A 334 -4.55 31.21 -15.67
CA ARG A 334 -3.83 32.30 -14.97
C ARG A 334 -4.47 32.54 -13.60
N PRO A 335 -3.71 32.91 -12.57
CA PRO A 335 -4.23 33.09 -11.21
C PRO A 335 -5.48 33.97 -11.15
N GLN A 336 -5.46 35.14 -11.81
CA GLN A 336 -6.60 36.05 -11.81
C GLN A 336 -7.85 35.45 -12.46
N VAL A 337 -7.70 34.74 -13.59
CA VAL A 337 -8.82 34.12 -14.32
C VAL A 337 -9.43 32.99 -13.51
N VAL A 338 -8.57 32.17 -12.84
CA VAL A 338 -9.03 31.11 -11.95
C VAL A 338 -9.80 31.69 -10.77
N MET A 339 -9.33 32.80 -10.18
CA MET A 339 -10.05 33.50 -9.11
C MET A 339 -11.39 34.08 -9.57
N ASP A 340 -11.46 34.63 -10.78
CA ASP A 340 -12.73 35.16 -11.34
C ASP A 340 -13.77 34.02 -11.49
N ILE A 341 -13.33 32.84 -11.89
CA ILE A 341 -14.19 31.65 -11.95
C ILE A 341 -14.59 31.20 -10.54
N ILE A 342 -13.66 31.17 -9.59
CA ILE A 342 -13.95 30.82 -8.19
C ILE A 342 -15.02 31.74 -7.61
N HIS A 343 -14.87 33.05 -7.79
CA HIS A 343 -15.86 34.02 -7.30
C HIS A 343 -17.23 33.86 -7.95
N LYS A 344 -17.26 33.48 -9.23
CA LYS A 344 -18.51 33.29 -9.98
C LYS A 344 -19.20 31.97 -9.64
N GLU A 345 -18.46 30.87 -9.62
CA GLU A 345 -19.00 29.52 -9.48
C GLU A 345 -19.08 29.05 -8.01
N LYS A 346 -18.29 29.62 -7.13
CA LYS A 346 -18.19 29.30 -5.69
C LYS A 346 -18.03 27.80 -5.43
N PRO A 347 -16.96 27.17 -5.96
CA PRO A 347 -16.69 25.77 -5.71
C PRO A 347 -16.28 25.55 -4.26
N ASP A 348 -16.55 24.35 -3.73
CA ASP A 348 -16.09 23.92 -2.40
C ASP A 348 -14.61 23.57 -2.41
N GLY A 349 -14.11 23.07 -3.54
CA GLY A 349 -12.73 22.65 -3.71
C GLY A 349 -12.16 22.90 -5.11
N ILE A 350 -10.83 22.87 -5.18
CA ILE A 350 -10.06 22.97 -6.43
C ILE A 350 -9.09 21.81 -6.56
N ILE A 351 -8.98 21.22 -7.75
CA ILE A 351 -7.98 20.20 -8.09
C ILE A 351 -7.00 20.80 -9.10
N VAL A 352 -5.71 20.80 -8.73
CA VAL A 352 -4.61 21.34 -9.55
C VAL A 352 -3.65 20.27 -10.06
N SER A 353 -3.63 19.09 -9.44
CA SER A 353 -2.68 18.02 -9.74
C SER A 353 -2.95 17.28 -11.06
N MET A 354 -4.10 17.50 -11.69
CA MET A 354 -4.49 16.83 -12.96
C MET A 354 -4.24 17.67 -14.21
N GLY A 355 -3.63 18.84 -14.07
CA GLY A 355 -3.44 19.77 -15.20
C GLY A 355 -1.97 20.07 -15.54
N GLY A 356 -1.03 19.27 -15.06
CA GLY A 356 0.39 19.45 -15.28
C GLY A 356 0.96 20.73 -14.67
N GLN A 357 2.17 21.12 -15.07
CA GLN A 357 2.93 22.20 -14.46
C GLN A 357 2.21 23.54 -14.45
N THR A 358 1.43 23.84 -15.49
CA THR A 358 0.67 25.11 -15.57
C THR A 358 -0.37 25.20 -14.46
N ALA A 359 -1.09 24.12 -14.21
CA ALA A 359 -2.10 24.07 -13.14
C ALA A 359 -1.46 24.08 -11.75
N LEU A 360 -0.36 23.34 -11.57
CA LEU A 360 0.41 23.31 -10.31
C LEU A 360 0.92 24.69 -9.95
N ASN A 361 1.55 25.40 -10.88
CA ASN A 361 2.08 26.75 -10.66
C ASN A 361 0.98 27.72 -10.24
N VAL A 362 -0.17 27.70 -10.90
CA VAL A 362 -1.31 28.53 -10.53
C VAL A 362 -1.84 28.17 -9.14
N GLY A 363 -1.96 26.89 -8.82
CA GLY A 363 -2.38 26.43 -7.50
C GLY A 363 -1.45 26.90 -6.38
N VAL A 364 -0.15 26.75 -6.59
CA VAL A 364 0.91 27.22 -5.65
C VAL A 364 0.82 28.74 -5.44
N GLU A 365 0.70 29.53 -6.52
CA GLU A 365 0.61 30.98 -6.42
C GLU A 365 -0.65 31.43 -5.66
N LEU A 366 -1.82 30.87 -5.99
CA LEU A 366 -3.08 31.22 -5.34
C LEU A 366 -3.08 30.83 -3.85
N TRP A 367 -2.45 29.72 -3.51
CA TRP A 367 -2.31 29.26 -2.13
C TRP A 367 -1.35 30.16 -1.33
N LYS A 368 -0.15 30.46 -1.86
CA LYS A 368 0.85 31.34 -1.22
C LYS A 368 0.34 32.75 -0.98
N THR A 369 -0.45 33.26 -1.89
CA THR A 369 -1.06 34.60 -1.76
C THR A 369 -2.28 34.60 -0.83
N GLY A 370 -2.70 33.44 -0.31
CA GLY A 370 -3.84 33.32 0.60
C GLY A 370 -5.20 33.53 -0.08
N GLN A 371 -5.26 33.54 -1.41
CA GLN A 371 -6.50 33.81 -2.15
C GLN A 371 -7.49 32.65 -2.05
N LEU A 372 -7.02 31.38 -2.11
CA LEU A 372 -7.88 30.21 -1.94
C LEU A 372 -8.49 30.16 -0.53
N GLN A 373 -7.69 30.42 0.49
CA GLN A 373 -8.14 30.45 1.89
C GLN A 373 -9.19 31.53 2.12
N LYS A 374 -8.98 32.75 1.56
CA LYS A 374 -9.94 33.87 1.65
C LYS A 374 -11.24 33.54 0.92
N ALA A 375 -11.19 32.81 -0.16
CA ALA A 375 -12.36 32.35 -0.92
C ALA A 375 -13.07 31.15 -0.29
N GLY A 376 -12.48 30.51 0.73
CA GLY A 376 -13.02 29.31 1.37
C GLY A 376 -12.94 28.07 0.49
N VAL A 377 -12.01 28.03 -0.47
CA VAL A 377 -11.84 26.92 -1.42
C VAL A 377 -10.70 26.04 -0.95
N GLU A 378 -10.99 24.75 -0.81
CA GLU A 378 -10.03 23.75 -0.37
C GLU A 378 -9.27 23.14 -1.55
N VAL A 379 -7.95 22.95 -1.39
CA VAL A 379 -7.17 22.19 -2.39
C VAL A 379 -7.41 20.70 -2.16
N LEU A 380 -7.95 20.04 -3.17
CA LEU A 380 -8.25 18.60 -3.15
C LEU A 380 -7.14 17.83 -3.86
N GLY A 381 -6.92 16.60 -3.40
CA GLY A 381 -5.83 15.76 -3.90
C GLY A 381 -4.51 16.10 -3.23
N THR A 382 -3.42 16.19 -4.02
CA THR A 382 -2.10 16.52 -3.50
C THR A 382 -2.09 17.94 -2.93
N GLN A 383 -1.67 18.06 -1.68
CA GLN A 383 -1.61 19.35 -0.97
C GLN A 383 -0.45 20.21 -1.45
N ILE A 384 -0.62 21.53 -1.47
CA ILE A 384 0.40 22.45 -1.99
C ILE A 384 1.78 22.29 -1.33
N PRO A 385 1.92 22.14 0.01
CA PRO A 385 3.25 21.89 0.60
C PRO A 385 3.93 20.62 0.10
N ALA A 386 3.17 19.58 -0.25
CA ALA A 386 3.71 18.37 -0.83
C ALA A 386 4.16 18.59 -2.29
N ILE A 387 3.37 19.36 -3.07
CA ILE A 387 3.73 19.75 -4.43
C ILE A 387 5.05 20.54 -4.42
N GLU A 388 5.18 21.53 -3.54
CA GLU A 388 6.42 22.33 -3.42
C GLU A 388 7.63 21.46 -3.03
N ALA A 389 7.43 20.56 -2.06
CA ALA A 389 8.50 19.67 -1.61
C ALA A 389 8.97 18.69 -2.70
N THR A 390 8.08 18.25 -3.60
CA THR A 390 8.43 17.33 -4.68
C THR A 390 8.98 18.03 -5.92
N GLU A 391 8.60 19.29 -6.16
CA GLU A 391 9.11 20.10 -7.25
C GLU A 391 10.50 20.66 -6.97
N ASP A 392 10.82 20.97 -5.72
CA ASP A 392 12.13 21.48 -5.29
C ASP A 392 13.05 20.31 -4.90
N ARG A 393 14.09 20.09 -5.68
CA ARG A 393 15.02 18.96 -5.48
C ARG A 393 15.78 19.03 -4.16
N GLU A 394 16.11 20.22 -3.68
CA GLU A 394 16.82 20.39 -2.41
C GLU A 394 15.92 20.03 -1.25
N ILE A 395 14.69 20.55 -1.25
CA ILE A 395 13.67 20.22 -0.24
C ILE A 395 13.35 18.72 -0.30
N PHE A 396 13.19 18.15 -1.50
CA PHE A 396 12.92 16.73 -1.67
C PHE A 396 14.05 15.86 -1.11
N SER A 397 15.30 16.20 -1.43
CA SER A 397 16.48 15.49 -0.89
C SER A 397 16.51 15.51 0.64
N GLN A 398 16.26 16.69 1.24
CA GLN A 398 16.22 16.84 2.69
C GLN A 398 15.10 15.98 3.31
N LYS A 399 13.92 15.97 2.71
CA LYS A 399 12.79 15.15 3.16
C LYS A 399 13.06 13.66 3.11
N LEU A 400 13.73 13.19 2.07
CA LEU A 400 14.14 11.79 1.96
C LEU A 400 15.22 11.44 3.00
N ALA A 401 16.18 12.33 3.22
CA ALA A 401 17.20 12.14 4.25
C ALA A 401 16.59 12.08 5.68
N GLU A 402 15.54 12.86 5.98
CA GLU A 402 14.81 12.81 7.25
C GLU A 402 14.23 11.43 7.56
N ILE A 403 13.85 10.67 6.54
CA ILE A 403 13.30 9.31 6.67
C ILE A 403 14.34 8.19 6.44
N GLY A 404 15.62 8.57 6.29
CA GLY A 404 16.73 7.62 6.10
C GLY A 404 16.87 7.08 4.68
N GLU A 405 16.15 7.67 3.69
CA GLU A 405 16.24 7.28 2.29
C GLU A 405 17.29 8.12 1.55
N THR A 406 17.83 7.57 0.47
CA THR A 406 18.85 8.21 -0.35
C THR A 406 18.34 8.47 -1.76
N ILE A 407 18.83 9.55 -2.37
CA ILE A 407 18.63 9.84 -3.80
C ILE A 407 19.91 9.58 -4.58
N ALA A 408 19.79 9.44 -5.90
CA ALA A 408 20.94 9.47 -6.78
C ALA A 408 21.74 10.77 -6.59
N LEU A 409 23.06 10.69 -6.59
CA LEU A 409 23.90 11.88 -6.45
C LEU A 409 23.57 12.86 -7.58
N SER A 410 23.20 14.06 -7.22
CA SER A 410 22.83 15.14 -8.15
C SER A 410 23.27 16.48 -7.58
N TYR A 411 23.99 17.24 -8.37
CA TYR A 411 24.44 18.57 -7.99
C TYR A 411 24.21 19.56 -9.14
N SER A 412 23.98 20.81 -8.76
CA SER A 412 23.83 21.87 -9.75
C SER A 412 25.18 22.55 -10.04
N ALA A 413 25.36 23.03 -11.28
CA ALA A 413 26.46 23.84 -11.68
C ALA A 413 25.96 25.05 -12.48
N ASN A 414 26.63 26.19 -12.31
CA ASN A 414 26.34 27.45 -13.01
C ASN A 414 27.45 27.80 -14.00
N THR A 415 28.58 27.09 -13.94
CA THR A 415 29.72 27.23 -14.85
C THR A 415 30.23 25.85 -15.30
N ILE A 416 31.00 25.83 -16.38
CA ILE A 416 31.61 24.59 -16.90
C ILE A 416 32.64 24.04 -15.90
N ASP A 417 33.39 24.90 -15.23
CA ASP A 417 34.39 24.48 -14.24
C ASP A 417 33.72 23.85 -13.02
N GLU A 418 32.63 24.44 -12.50
CA GLU A 418 31.83 23.83 -11.46
C GLU A 418 31.26 22.47 -11.88
N ALA A 419 30.83 22.33 -13.12
CA ALA A 419 30.34 21.07 -13.66
C ALA A 419 31.39 19.97 -13.64
N VAL A 420 32.64 20.31 -14.02
CA VAL A 420 33.78 19.37 -13.99
C VAL A 420 34.10 18.96 -12.56
N ASP A 421 34.12 19.92 -11.61
CA ASP A 421 34.39 19.65 -10.21
C ASP A 421 33.31 18.73 -9.59
N VAL A 422 32.07 18.95 -9.96
CA VAL A 422 30.93 18.12 -9.50
C VAL A 422 31.01 16.72 -10.11
N ALA A 423 31.27 16.60 -11.40
CA ALA A 423 31.38 15.30 -12.06
C ALA A 423 32.52 14.44 -11.47
N ASN A 424 33.63 15.09 -11.12
CA ASN A 424 34.75 14.41 -10.44
C ASN A 424 34.39 13.93 -9.02
N LYS A 425 33.46 14.61 -8.33
CA LYS A 425 32.93 14.16 -7.03
C LYS A 425 32.00 12.98 -7.16
N ILE A 426 31.14 12.96 -8.20
CA ILE A 426 30.20 11.87 -8.49
C ILE A 426 30.93 10.64 -9.01
N GLY A 427 31.89 10.85 -9.91
CA GLY A 427 32.59 9.82 -10.69
C GLY A 427 31.91 9.59 -12.04
N TYR A 428 32.72 9.52 -13.09
CA TYR A 428 32.24 9.24 -14.44
C TYR A 428 31.84 7.78 -14.64
N PRO A 429 30.83 7.50 -15.50
CA PRO A 429 30.05 8.45 -16.33
C PRO A 429 28.99 9.22 -15.52
N VAL A 430 28.64 10.41 -16.02
CA VAL A 430 27.57 11.26 -15.42
C VAL A 430 26.55 11.66 -16.49
N LEU A 431 25.33 11.97 -16.02
CA LEU A 431 24.28 12.55 -16.85
C LEU A 431 24.24 14.07 -16.65
N VAL A 432 24.34 14.80 -17.75
CA VAL A 432 24.18 16.26 -17.79
C VAL A 432 22.76 16.60 -18.21
N ARG A 433 22.08 17.52 -17.48
CA ARG A 433 20.74 18.00 -17.83
C ARG A 433 20.64 19.52 -17.64
N ALA A 434 19.93 20.18 -18.53
CA ALA A 434 19.48 21.55 -18.26
C ALA A 434 18.43 21.57 -17.16
N ALA A 435 18.55 22.48 -16.16
CA ALA A 435 17.74 22.44 -14.95
C ALA A 435 16.23 22.58 -15.18
N PHE A 436 15.82 23.22 -16.27
CA PHE A 436 14.42 23.54 -16.58
C PHE A 436 13.96 23.05 -17.96
N ALA A 437 14.73 22.16 -18.60
CA ALA A 437 14.37 21.63 -19.91
C ALA A 437 13.45 20.42 -19.80
N LEU A 438 12.34 20.45 -20.55
CA LEU A 438 11.42 19.34 -20.72
C LEU A 438 11.82 18.50 -21.95
N GLY A 439 11.55 17.20 -21.90
CA GLY A 439 11.76 16.31 -23.05
C GLY A 439 13.23 16.02 -23.38
N GLY A 440 14.14 16.16 -22.42
CA GLY A 440 15.56 15.77 -22.59
C GLY A 440 16.39 16.71 -23.45
N LEU A 441 15.87 17.90 -23.79
CA LEU A 441 16.60 18.87 -24.59
C LEU A 441 17.88 19.36 -23.87
N GLY A 442 19.05 19.21 -24.45
CA GLY A 442 20.33 19.55 -23.84
C GLY A 442 20.81 18.55 -22.78
N SER A 443 20.21 17.34 -22.71
CA SER A 443 20.68 16.26 -21.85
C SER A 443 21.58 15.28 -22.58
N GLY A 444 22.54 14.68 -21.86
CA GLY A 444 23.42 13.67 -22.42
C GLY A 444 24.34 13.05 -21.37
N PHE A 445 24.93 11.91 -21.70
CA PHE A 445 25.90 11.24 -20.85
C PHE A 445 27.32 11.65 -21.24
N ALA A 446 28.14 11.92 -20.23
CA ALA A 446 29.56 12.22 -20.39
C ALA A 446 30.37 11.14 -19.67
N GLY A 447 31.34 10.54 -20.38
CA GLY A 447 32.27 9.56 -19.83
C GLY A 447 33.59 10.17 -19.36
N ASN A 448 33.84 11.43 -19.64
CA ASN A 448 35.06 12.16 -19.28
C ASN A 448 34.83 13.69 -19.33
N ASP A 449 35.87 14.45 -18.90
CA ASP A 449 35.80 15.91 -18.80
C ASP A 449 35.57 16.61 -20.17
N ASP A 450 36.11 16.09 -21.26
CA ASP A 450 35.95 16.74 -22.56
C ASP A 450 34.52 16.59 -23.08
N GLU A 451 33.94 15.40 -22.98
CA GLU A 451 32.52 15.15 -23.29
C GLU A 451 31.60 15.99 -22.41
N LEU A 452 31.95 16.11 -21.13
CA LEU A 452 31.18 16.92 -20.17
C LEU A 452 31.19 18.41 -20.58
N LYS A 453 32.34 18.97 -20.93
CA LYS A 453 32.47 20.39 -21.35
C LYS A 453 31.60 20.68 -22.57
N ASP A 454 31.63 19.78 -23.55
CA ASP A 454 30.85 19.92 -24.78
C ASP A 454 29.33 19.86 -24.51
N LEU A 455 28.90 18.95 -23.64
CA LEU A 455 27.48 18.82 -23.24
C LEU A 455 27.04 20.00 -22.36
N ALA A 456 27.88 20.40 -21.39
CA ALA A 456 27.61 21.54 -20.53
C ALA A 456 27.47 22.84 -21.33
N ALA A 457 28.32 23.09 -22.31
CA ALA A 457 28.21 24.25 -23.18
C ALA A 457 26.88 24.29 -23.96
N LYS A 458 26.40 23.14 -24.44
CA LYS A 458 25.09 23.01 -25.10
C LYS A 458 23.96 23.23 -24.11
N ALA A 459 24.04 22.64 -22.91
CA ALA A 459 23.00 22.80 -21.88
C ALA A 459 22.91 24.24 -21.36
N PHE A 460 24.03 24.95 -21.21
CA PHE A 460 24.09 26.37 -20.86
C PHE A 460 23.53 27.30 -21.92
N SER A 461 23.45 26.87 -23.16
CA SER A 461 22.84 27.68 -24.24
C SER A 461 21.30 27.79 -24.06
N VAL A 462 20.69 26.90 -23.30
CA VAL A 462 19.23 26.83 -23.07
C VAL A 462 18.83 27.05 -21.59
N SER A 463 19.78 27.03 -20.65
CA SER A 463 19.54 27.20 -19.23
C SER A 463 20.73 27.86 -18.54
N ASN A 464 20.48 28.75 -17.61
CA ASN A 464 21.54 29.37 -16.80
C ASN A 464 22.09 28.45 -15.70
N LYS A 465 21.48 27.29 -15.50
CA LYS A 465 21.84 26.30 -14.49
C LYS A 465 21.70 24.89 -15.09
N ILE A 466 22.68 24.04 -14.87
CA ILE A 466 22.63 22.65 -15.26
C ILE A 466 22.73 21.74 -14.06
N LEU A 467 22.34 20.48 -14.24
CA LEU A 467 22.44 19.43 -13.25
C LEU A 467 23.38 18.35 -13.75
N ILE A 468 24.23 17.90 -12.86
CA ILE A 468 25.13 16.76 -13.09
C ILE A 468 24.65 15.65 -12.16
N ASP A 469 24.17 14.59 -12.76
CA ASP A 469 23.55 13.48 -12.04
C ASP A 469 24.40 12.21 -12.17
N GLN A 470 24.34 11.36 -11.18
CA GLN A 470 24.89 10.01 -11.23
C GLN A 470 24.25 9.22 -12.38
N ASP A 471 25.07 8.47 -13.11
CA ASP A 471 24.58 7.57 -14.15
C ASP A 471 23.89 6.34 -13.54
N LEU A 472 22.61 6.20 -13.82
CA LEU A 472 21.79 5.09 -13.35
C LEU A 472 21.47 4.07 -14.47
N ARG A 473 22.14 4.14 -15.62
CA ARG A 473 21.95 3.14 -16.68
C ARG A 473 22.29 1.74 -16.17
N GLY A 474 21.45 0.77 -16.48
CA GLY A 474 21.55 -0.60 -15.99
C GLY A 474 20.92 -0.83 -14.61
N TRP A 475 20.43 0.20 -13.93
CA TRP A 475 19.61 0.06 -12.73
C TRP A 475 18.19 -0.34 -13.12
N LYS A 476 17.52 -1.08 -12.22
CA LYS A 476 16.11 -1.38 -12.37
C LYS A 476 15.29 -0.20 -11.86
N GLU A 477 14.42 0.33 -12.71
CA GLU A 477 13.45 1.35 -12.32
C GLU A 477 12.15 0.68 -11.87
N LEU A 478 11.69 1.06 -10.70
CA LEU A 478 10.41 0.63 -10.13
C LEU A 478 9.62 1.87 -9.74
N GLU A 479 8.44 1.98 -10.28
CA GLU A 479 7.50 3.05 -9.97
C GLU A 479 6.28 2.48 -9.26
N TYR A 480 5.79 3.18 -8.24
CA TYR A 480 4.60 2.79 -7.50
C TYR A 480 3.57 3.92 -7.52
N GLU A 481 2.36 3.58 -7.94
CA GLU A 481 1.21 4.47 -7.76
C GLU A 481 0.72 4.38 -6.32
N VAL A 482 0.81 5.50 -5.60
CA VAL A 482 0.46 5.58 -4.18
C VAL A 482 -0.73 6.50 -3.98
N VAL A 483 -1.76 5.99 -3.31
CA VAL A 483 -2.96 6.75 -2.95
C VAL A 483 -3.03 6.89 -1.43
N ARG A 484 -3.23 8.13 -0.96
CA ARG A 484 -3.38 8.45 0.47
C ARG A 484 -4.64 9.26 0.68
N ASP A 485 -5.46 8.87 1.64
CA ASP A 485 -6.69 9.59 1.98
C ASP A 485 -6.49 10.59 3.14
N SER A 486 -7.56 11.31 3.48
CA SER A 486 -7.54 12.31 4.56
C SER A 486 -7.45 11.70 5.98
N SER A 487 -7.61 10.40 6.12
CA SER A 487 -7.47 9.64 7.37
C SER A 487 -6.11 8.98 7.50
N ASP A 488 -5.18 9.33 6.61
CA ASP A 488 -3.82 8.78 6.56
C ASP A 488 -3.76 7.28 6.20
N ASN A 489 -4.79 6.76 5.53
CA ASN A 489 -4.70 5.47 4.89
C ASN A 489 -3.87 5.61 3.62
N CYS A 490 -2.78 4.85 3.52
CA CYS A 490 -1.87 4.88 2.39
C CYS A 490 -1.84 3.50 1.73
N ILE A 491 -2.11 3.45 0.43
CA ILE A 491 -2.08 2.20 -0.34
C ILE A 491 -1.22 2.35 -1.59
N THR A 492 -0.50 1.29 -1.92
CA THR A 492 0.21 1.14 -3.19
C THR A 492 -0.70 0.40 -4.16
N VAL A 493 -1.20 1.11 -5.18
CA VAL A 493 -2.20 0.57 -6.10
C VAL A 493 -1.58 -0.43 -7.07
N CYS A 494 -0.48 -0.05 -7.68
CA CYS A 494 0.26 -0.91 -8.61
C CYS A 494 1.74 -0.55 -8.63
N ASN A 495 2.51 -1.46 -9.19
CA ASN A 495 3.91 -1.24 -9.51
C ASN A 495 4.05 -1.26 -11.04
N VAL A 496 4.76 -0.29 -11.56
CA VAL A 496 5.18 -0.23 -12.95
C VAL A 496 6.68 -0.45 -12.97
N SER A 497 7.16 -1.43 -13.73
CA SER A 497 8.59 -1.66 -13.90
C SER A 497 8.96 -1.38 -15.35
N CYS A 498 9.85 -0.42 -15.57
CA CYS A 498 10.47 -0.18 -16.86
C CYS A 498 11.84 -0.86 -16.86
N ILE A 499 12.10 -1.66 -17.89
CA ILE A 499 13.45 -2.15 -18.18
C ILE A 499 13.98 -1.21 -19.24
N PHE A 500 14.81 -0.27 -18.84
CA PHE A 500 15.58 0.52 -19.80
C PHE A 500 16.80 -0.31 -20.26
N ASN A 501 16.82 -0.65 -21.53
CA ASN A 501 17.98 -1.21 -22.21
C ASN A 501 18.97 -0.10 -22.57
#